data_de0c47f6b30bf011abf19e69157275d3
#
_entry.id   de0c47f6b30bf011abf19e69157275d3
#
_cell.length_a   1.000
_cell.length_b   1.000
_cell.length_c   1.000
_cell.angle_alpha   90.00
_cell.angle_beta   90.00
_cell.angle_gamma   90.00
#
_symmetry.space_group_name_H-M   'P 1'
#
loop_
_entity.id
_entity.type
_entity.pdbx_description
1 polymer ?
#
loop_
_entity_poly.entity_id
_entity_poly.type
_entity_poly.pdbx_seq_one_letter_code
_entity_poly.pdbx_strand_id
1 'polypeptide(L)'
;MKAPKFWYKKKDTYLSSSLYPLSLLFRFGTKIRNIISSKKKSTLPIICIGNIVVGGAGKTPVSIKVGKMLTEAGYRPHFLSKGYAGLIKTSTLVESWHSPQSVGNESILLSEVAPTWVGKNRNQSARLAKKKGGDCLIMDDGFQNPSIEKNFSIVVIDGDQEFGNKRVIPSGPLRES
;
A
#
# COMPACT_ATOMS: atom_id res chain seq x y z
N MET A 1 -3.51 16.45 0.06
CA MET A 1 -2.43 17.47 0.15
C MET A 1 -1.51 17.32 -1.06
N LYS A 2 -1.15 18.42 -1.71
CA LYS A 2 -0.14 18.38 -2.79
C LYS A 2 1.25 18.23 -2.16
N ALA A 3 2.10 17.40 -2.77
CA ALA A 3 3.47 17.24 -2.31
C ALA A 3 4.27 18.55 -2.45
N PRO A 4 5.18 18.84 -1.51
CA PRO A 4 5.98 20.06 -1.57
C PRO A 4 6.85 20.13 -2.82
N LYS A 5 6.87 21.28 -3.50
CA LYS A 5 7.63 21.46 -4.75
C LYS A 5 9.13 21.21 -4.60
N PHE A 6 9.71 21.43 -3.44
CA PHE A 6 11.14 21.24 -3.19
C PHE A 6 11.57 19.75 -3.19
N TRP A 7 10.61 18.82 -3.00
CA TRP A 7 10.89 17.38 -3.09
C TRP A 7 11.30 16.93 -4.49
N TYR A 8 10.86 17.66 -5.52
CA TYR A 8 11.10 17.32 -6.93
C TYR A 8 12.16 18.20 -7.61
N LYS A 9 12.88 19.02 -6.83
CA LYS A 9 14.02 19.78 -7.35
C LYS A 9 15.26 18.89 -7.42
N LYS A 10 15.96 18.89 -8.56
CA LYS A 10 17.20 18.12 -8.77
C LYS A 10 18.36 18.55 -7.84
N LYS A 11 18.37 19.84 -7.42
CA LYS A 11 19.37 20.37 -6.48
C LYS A 11 18.78 20.45 -5.08
N ASP A 12 19.63 20.20 -4.08
CA ASP A 12 19.30 20.37 -2.68
C ASP A 12 18.87 21.81 -2.39
N THR A 13 17.77 21.96 -1.69
CA THR A 13 17.29 23.24 -1.23
C THR A 13 17.59 23.41 0.27
N TYR A 14 17.72 24.65 0.73
CA TYR A 14 17.89 24.93 2.16
C TYR A 14 16.82 24.25 3.03
N LEU A 15 15.56 24.25 2.56
CA LEU A 15 14.45 23.55 3.23
C LEU A 15 14.66 22.04 3.30
N SER A 16 15.12 21.41 2.22
CA SER A 16 15.39 19.98 2.22
C SER A 16 16.54 19.65 3.19
N SER A 17 17.58 20.48 3.23
CA SER A 17 18.73 20.27 4.11
C SER A 17 18.39 20.52 5.59
N SER A 18 17.61 21.54 5.90
CA SER A 18 17.17 21.82 7.30
C SER A 18 16.24 20.72 7.85
N LEU A 19 15.45 20.06 6.99
CA LEU A 19 14.58 18.95 7.39
C LEU A 19 15.29 17.59 7.46
N TYR A 20 16.56 17.52 7.04
CA TYR A 20 17.30 16.25 6.99
C TYR A 20 17.43 15.55 8.35
N PRO A 21 17.70 16.24 9.49
CA PRO A 21 17.75 15.59 10.80
C PRO A 21 16.41 14.90 11.16
N LEU A 22 15.27 15.52 10.82
CA LEU A 22 13.95 14.91 11.01
C LEU A 22 13.77 13.64 10.18
N SER A 23 14.32 13.61 8.97
CA SER A 23 14.30 12.41 8.13
C SER A 23 15.10 11.27 8.74
N LEU A 24 16.20 11.55 9.42
CA LEU A 24 16.96 10.53 10.16
C LEU A 24 16.13 9.93 11.30
N LEU A 25 15.43 10.78 12.06
CA LEU A 25 14.51 10.31 13.12
C LEU A 25 13.38 9.46 12.54
N PHE A 26 12.80 9.87 11.41
CA PHE A 26 11.77 9.09 10.73
C PHE A 26 12.30 7.72 10.26
N ARG A 27 13.49 7.67 9.66
CA ARG A 27 14.15 6.42 9.27
C ARG A 27 14.39 5.50 10.45
N PHE A 28 14.88 6.05 11.55
CA PHE A 28 15.10 5.29 12.79
C PHE A 28 13.80 4.72 13.33
N GLY A 29 12.74 5.53 13.43
CA GLY A 29 11.41 5.07 13.86
C GLY A 29 10.82 3.99 12.97
N THR A 30 10.95 4.10 11.64
CA THR A 30 10.50 3.07 10.71
C THR A 30 11.31 1.77 10.84
N LYS A 31 12.61 1.85 11.05
CA LYS A 31 13.47 0.69 11.28
C LYS A 31 13.09 -0.03 12.58
N ILE A 32 12.91 0.70 13.68
CA ILE A 32 12.45 0.13 14.96
C ILE A 32 11.09 -0.56 14.77
N ARG A 33 10.13 0.10 14.14
CA ARG A 33 8.80 -0.49 13.87
C ARG A 33 8.92 -1.80 13.08
N ASN A 34 9.79 -1.86 12.08
CA ASN A 34 9.98 -3.06 11.26
C ASN A 34 10.65 -4.21 12.05
N ILE A 35 11.54 -3.89 13.00
CA ILE A 35 12.20 -4.88 13.88
C ILE A 35 11.20 -5.44 14.90
N ILE A 36 10.42 -4.57 15.54
CA ILE A 36 9.46 -4.96 16.58
C ILE A 36 8.25 -5.68 15.99
N SER A 37 7.91 -5.40 14.73
CA SER A 37 6.75 -6.03 14.09
C SER A 37 7.02 -7.50 13.79
N SER A 38 6.27 -8.38 14.44
CA SER A 38 6.27 -9.82 14.12
C SER A 38 5.60 -10.03 12.76
N LYS A 39 6.40 -10.42 11.77
CA LYS A 39 5.88 -10.80 10.44
C LYS A 39 5.19 -12.16 10.55
N LYS A 40 3.91 -12.20 10.22
CA LYS A 40 3.15 -13.47 10.17
C LYS A 40 3.11 -13.96 8.73
N LYS A 41 3.36 -15.26 8.56
CA LYS A 41 3.16 -15.93 7.27
C LYS A 41 1.66 -16.03 6.98
N SER A 42 1.30 -15.67 5.76
CA SER A 42 -0.04 -15.94 5.24
C SER A 42 -0.14 -17.39 4.77
N THR A 43 -1.35 -17.96 4.86
CA THR A 43 -1.64 -19.28 4.27
C THR A 43 -1.89 -19.23 2.77
N LEU A 44 -2.07 -18.03 2.22
CA LEU A 44 -2.19 -17.77 0.78
C LEU A 44 -1.00 -16.94 0.31
N PRO A 45 -0.52 -17.13 -0.93
CA PRO A 45 0.51 -16.28 -1.50
C PRO A 45 0.02 -14.83 -1.62
N ILE A 46 0.92 -13.88 -1.34
CA ILE A 46 0.63 -12.44 -1.36
C ILE A 46 1.50 -11.75 -2.38
N ILE A 47 0.87 -11.10 -3.34
CA ILE A 47 1.47 -10.10 -4.24
C ILE A 47 1.21 -8.73 -3.63
N CYS A 48 2.27 -8.03 -3.27
CA CYS A 48 2.18 -6.68 -2.71
C CYS A 48 2.44 -5.65 -3.81
N ILE A 49 1.50 -4.76 -4.04
CA ILE A 49 1.65 -3.63 -4.95
C ILE A 49 1.74 -2.37 -4.11
N GLY A 50 2.78 -1.58 -4.34
CA GLY A 50 3.01 -0.38 -3.56
C GLY A 50 3.96 0.58 -4.23
N ASN A 51 4.20 1.71 -3.57
CA ASN A 51 5.21 2.67 -3.97
C ASN A 51 6.08 3.09 -2.78
N ILE A 52 7.25 3.58 -3.09
CA ILE A 52 8.21 4.10 -2.10
C ILE A 52 8.20 5.63 -2.03
N VAL A 53 7.42 6.29 -2.88
CA VAL A 53 7.27 7.76 -2.96
C VAL A 53 5.92 8.16 -2.37
N VAL A 54 5.86 9.30 -1.68
CA VAL A 54 4.59 9.89 -1.23
C VAL A 54 3.84 10.46 -2.43
N GLY A 55 2.60 10.02 -2.63
CA GLY A 55 1.75 10.50 -3.72
C GLY A 55 1.02 9.40 -4.46
N GLY A 56 0.29 9.78 -5.48
CA GLY A 56 -0.46 8.88 -6.36
C GLY A 56 0.42 8.37 -7.49
N ALA A 57 1.04 7.22 -7.34
CA ALA A 57 1.88 6.59 -8.37
C ALA A 57 1.11 5.58 -9.25
N GLY A 58 -0.22 5.60 -9.25
CA GLY A 58 -1.01 4.67 -10.06
C GLY A 58 -1.06 3.22 -9.52
N LYS A 59 -0.89 3.00 -8.22
CA LYS A 59 -0.93 1.66 -7.61
C LYS A 59 -2.23 0.91 -7.87
N THR A 60 -3.36 1.55 -7.62
CA THR A 60 -4.68 0.92 -7.75
C THR A 60 -4.98 0.43 -9.17
N PRO A 61 -4.71 1.21 -10.25
CA PRO A 61 -4.78 0.69 -11.62
C PRO A 61 -3.90 -0.55 -11.86
N VAL A 62 -2.67 -0.58 -11.32
CA VAL A 62 -1.78 -1.73 -11.44
C VAL A 62 -2.34 -2.92 -10.66
N SER A 63 -2.87 -2.70 -9.44
CA SER A 63 -3.53 -3.74 -8.65
C SER A 63 -4.72 -4.36 -9.40
N ILE A 64 -5.55 -3.54 -10.02
CA ILE A 64 -6.68 -3.96 -10.86
C ILE A 64 -6.19 -4.81 -12.03
N LYS A 65 -5.16 -4.34 -12.74
CA LYS A 65 -4.61 -5.09 -13.90
C LYS A 65 -4.08 -6.45 -13.48
N VAL A 66 -3.32 -6.53 -12.39
CA VAL A 66 -2.80 -7.79 -11.84
C VAL A 66 -3.96 -8.71 -11.41
N GLY A 67 -5.00 -8.15 -10.77
CA GLY A 67 -6.20 -8.91 -10.39
C GLY A 67 -6.89 -9.56 -11.59
N LYS A 68 -7.11 -8.78 -12.66
CA LYS A 68 -7.69 -9.28 -13.91
C LYS A 68 -6.84 -10.40 -14.53
N MET A 69 -5.52 -10.18 -14.64
CA MET A 69 -4.59 -11.19 -15.19
C MET A 69 -4.62 -12.51 -14.41
N LEU A 70 -4.68 -12.45 -13.08
CA LEU A 70 -4.77 -13.65 -12.25
C LEU A 70 -6.10 -14.36 -12.42
N THR A 71 -7.21 -13.61 -12.53
CA THR A 71 -8.53 -14.19 -12.81
C THR A 71 -8.58 -14.86 -14.19
N GLU A 72 -8.03 -14.23 -15.22
CA GLU A 72 -7.90 -14.79 -16.57
C GLU A 72 -7.04 -16.06 -16.58
N ALA A 73 -6.04 -16.14 -15.68
CA ALA A 73 -5.20 -17.33 -15.50
C ALA A 73 -5.87 -18.45 -14.64
N GLY A 74 -7.12 -18.27 -14.22
CA GLY A 74 -7.90 -19.26 -13.48
C GLY A 74 -7.74 -19.21 -11.96
N TYR A 75 -7.03 -18.20 -11.41
CA TYR A 75 -6.93 -17.97 -9.98
C TYR A 75 -8.15 -17.19 -9.45
N ARG A 76 -8.36 -17.27 -8.13
CA ARG A 76 -9.39 -16.52 -7.40
C ARG A 76 -8.73 -15.48 -6.48
N PRO A 77 -8.21 -14.37 -7.05
CA PRO A 77 -7.53 -13.35 -6.28
C PRO A 77 -8.52 -12.61 -5.36
N HIS A 78 -8.08 -12.29 -4.15
CA HIS A 78 -8.77 -11.35 -3.25
C HIS A 78 -7.87 -10.16 -2.98
N PHE A 79 -8.43 -8.96 -2.98
CA PHE A 79 -7.70 -7.75 -2.62
C PHE A 79 -7.69 -7.52 -1.11
N LEU A 80 -6.56 -7.01 -0.62
CA LEU A 80 -6.41 -6.50 0.74
C LEU A 80 -6.11 -5.00 0.68
N SER A 81 -7.09 -4.17 1.02
CA SER A 81 -6.96 -2.72 1.07
C SER A 81 -7.01 -2.19 2.50
N LYS A 82 -6.31 -1.07 2.77
CA LYS A 82 -6.36 -0.40 4.07
C LYS A 82 -7.71 0.29 4.30
N GLY A 83 -8.48 0.54 3.23
CA GLY A 83 -9.67 1.39 3.30
C GLY A 83 -9.28 2.83 3.65
N TYR A 84 -8.35 3.42 2.87
CA TYR A 84 -7.88 4.77 3.15
C TYR A 84 -9.05 5.76 3.16
N ALA A 85 -9.08 6.66 4.15
CA ALA A 85 -10.17 7.57 4.46
C ALA A 85 -11.51 6.90 4.85
N GLY A 86 -11.64 5.57 4.81
CA GLY A 86 -12.83 4.86 5.25
C GLY A 86 -12.97 4.80 6.77
N LEU A 87 -14.22 4.72 7.24
CA LEU A 87 -14.57 4.63 8.67
C LEU A 87 -14.38 3.22 9.23
N ILE A 88 -14.57 2.19 8.41
CA ILE A 88 -14.46 0.78 8.83
C ILE A 88 -13.00 0.44 9.14
N LYS A 89 -12.76 -0.08 10.34
CA LYS A 89 -11.43 -0.47 10.83
C LYS A 89 -11.26 -1.97 11.04
N THR A 90 -12.38 -2.70 11.14
CA THR A 90 -12.43 -4.16 11.23
C THR A 90 -12.24 -4.78 9.84
N SER A 91 -11.80 -6.05 9.80
CA SER A 91 -11.66 -6.79 8.54
C SER A 91 -13.04 -7.09 7.95
N THR A 92 -13.45 -6.35 6.93
CA THR A 92 -14.77 -6.39 6.31
C THR A 92 -14.65 -6.62 4.82
N LEU A 93 -15.47 -7.51 4.26
CA LEU A 93 -15.63 -7.65 2.81
C LEU A 93 -16.38 -6.43 2.28
N VAL A 94 -15.88 -5.85 1.20
CA VAL A 94 -16.57 -4.75 0.51
C VAL A 94 -17.73 -5.33 -0.28
N GLU A 95 -18.92 -4.79 -0.04
CA GLU A 95 -20.17 -5.18 -0.68
C GLU A 95 -20.80 -3.97 -1.38
N SER A 96 -21.75 -4.21 -2.30
CA SER A 96 -22.35 -3.17 -3.15
C SER A 96 -23.04 -2.03 -2.40
N TRP A 97 -23.51 -2.28 -1.17
CA TRP A 97 -24.13 -1.25 -0.32
C TRP A 97 -23.16 -0.38 0.47
N HIS A 98 -21.86 -0.72 0.48
CA HIS A 98 -20.88 0.10 1.17
C HIS A 98 -20.63 1.41 0.42
N SER A 99 -20.68 2.51 1.15
CA SER A 99 -20.34 3.81 0.60
C SER A 99 -18.82 4.05 0.58
N PRO A 100 -18.33 4.92 -0.31
CA PRO A 100 -16.92 5.35 -0.32
C PRO A 100 -16.44 5.91 1.03
N GLN A 101 -17.33 6.55 1.78
CA GLN A 101 -17.03 7.08 3.12
C GLN A 101 -16.78 5.97 4.13
N SER A 102 -17.42 4.80 3.95
CA SER A 102 -17.25 3.67 4.87
C SER A 102 -16.00 2.84 4.60
N VAL A 103 -15.69 2.54 3.35
CA VAL A 103 -14.62 1.61 2.95
C VAL A 103 -13.46 2.25 2.17
N GLY A 104 -13.62 3.51 1.72
CA GLY A 104 -12.66 4.22 0.88
C GLY A 104 -12.89 3.99 -0.63
N ASN A 105 -12.68 5.04 -1.44
CA ASN A 105 -12.90 5.00 -2.89
C ASN A 105 -12.12 3.89 -3.60
N GLU A 106 -10.83 3.72 -3.26
CA GLU A 106 -9.96 2.72 -3.88
C GLU A 106 -10.49 1.29 -3.66
N SER A 107 -11.04 1.03 -2.48
CA SER A 107 -11.59 -0.29 -2.14
C SER A 107 -12.86 -0.62 -2.93
N ILE A 108 -13.67 0.37 -3.28
CA ILE A 108 -14.82 0.19 -4.18
C ILE A 108 -14.34 -0.22 -5.58
N LEU A 109 -13.39 0.53 -6.15
CA LEU A 109 -12.83 0.22 -7.48
C LEU A 109 -12.22 -1.20 -7.54
N LEU A 110 -11.54 -1.61 -6.49
CA LEU A 110 -10.98 -2.96 -6.41
C LEU A 110 -12.08 -4.03 -6.33
N SER A 111 -13.19 -3.75 -5.61
CA SER A 111 -14.29 -4.69 -5.43
C SER A 111 -15.10 -4.96 -6.72
N GLU A 112 -15.01 -4.08 -7.70
CA GLU A 112 -15.60 -4.30 -9.05
C GLU A 112 -14.86 -5.39 -9.83
N VAL A 113 -13.63 -5.74 -9.43
CA VAL A 113 -12.79 -6.71 -10.13
C VAL A 113 -12.72 -8.05 -9.41
N ALA A 114 -12.55 -8.02 -8.09
CA ALA A 114 -12.47 -9.24 -7.27
C ALA A 114 -12.84 -8.92 -5.81
N PRO A 115 -13.20 -9.94 -5.01
CA PRO A 115 -13.55 -9.74 -3.60
C PRO A 115 -12.47 -8.94 -2.85
N THR A 116 -12.87 -7.84 -2.23
CA THR A 116 -11.96 -6.87 -1.61
C THR A 116 -12.23 -6.79 -0.11
N TRP A 117 -11.18 -6.94 0.68
CA TRP A 117 -11.21 -6.85 2.13
C TRP A 117 -10.58 -5.55 2.60
N VAL A 118 -11.31 -4.79 3.38
CA VAL A 118 -10.80 -3.58 4.05
C VAL A 118 -10.56 -3.84 5.53
N GLY A 119 -9.57 -3.18 6.11
CA GLY A 119 -9.32 -3.25 7.54
C GLY A 119 -7.86 -3.05 7.90
N LYS A 120 -7.61 -2.75 9.19
CA LYS A 120 -6.25 -2.55 9.70
C LYS A 120 -5.46 -3.86 9.85
N ASN A 121 -6.15 -4.94 10.22
CA ASN A 121 -5.53 -6.25 10.48
C ASN A 121 -5.47 -7.10 9.21
N ARG A 122 -4.37 -6.99 8.47
CA ARG A 122 -4.15 -7.73 7.21
C ARG A 122 -4.16 -9.25 7.40
N ASN A 123 -3.66 -9.75 8.53
CA ASN A 123 -3.66 -11.18 8.82
C ASN A 123 -5.09 -11.72 8.98
N GLN A 124 -5.97 -10.95 9.62
CA GLN A 124 -7.38 -11.31 9.75
C GLN A 124 -8.07 -11.29 8.38
N SER A 125 -7.86 -10.23 7.59
CA SER A 125 -8.41 -10.13 6.23
C SER A 125 -7.94 -11.30 5.35
N ALA A 126 -6.67 -11.67 5.41
CA ALA A 126 -6.11 -12.81 4.67
C ALA A 126 -6.79 -14.15 5.04
N ARG A 127 -7.02 -14.38 6.34
CA ARG A 127 -7.73 -15.59 6.81
C ARG A 127 -9.19 -15.63 6.33
N LEU A 128 -9.88 -14.49 6.35
CA LEU A 128 -11.26 -14.38 5.88
C LEU A 128 -11.34 -14.57 4.36
N ALA A 129 -10.40 -14.02 3.60
CA ALA A 129 -10.27 -14.21 2.15
C ALA A 129 -10.12 -15.71 1.81
N LYS A 130 -9.25 -16.43 2.55
CA LYS A 130 -9.10 -17.88 2.38
C LYS A 130 -10.41 -18.63 2.66
N LYS A 131 -11.11 -18.29 3.75
CA LYS A 131 -12.41 -18.89 4.09
C LYS A 131 -13.48 -18.66 3.02
N LYS A 132 -13.41 -17.54 2.29
CA LYS A 132 -14.28 -17.20 1.17
C LYS A 132 -13.83 -17.79 -0.16
N GLY A 133 -12.86 -18.70 -0.15
CA GLY A 133 -12.42 -19.44 -1.35
C GLY A 133 -11.35 -18.75 -2.18
N GLY A 134 -10.73 -17.66 -1.71
CA GLY A 134 -9.56 -17.08 -2.35
C GLY A 134 -8.36 -18.03 -2.30
N ASP A 135 -7.54 -18.03 -3.35
CA ASP A 135 -6.32 -18.84 -3.45
C ASP A 135 -5.05 -17.98 -3.54
N CYS A 136 -5.17 -16.71 -3.85
CA CYS A 136 -4.09 -15.73 -3.79
C CYS A 136 -4.59 -14.35 -3.31
N LEU A 137 -3.68 -13.51 -2.85
CA LEU A 137 -3.96 -12.19 -2.30
C LEU A 137 -3.18 -11.12 -3.03
N ILE A 138 -3.84 -10.00 -3.32
CA ILE A 138 -3.20 -8.79 -3.84
C ILE A 138 -3.34 -7.71 -2.78
N MET A 139 -2.21 -7.26 -2.24
CA MET A 139 -2.19 -6.20 -1.24
C MET A 139 -1.94 -4.85 -1.92
N ASP A 140 -2.96 -4.01 -1.98
CA ASP A 140 -2.86 -2.65 -2.48
C ASP A 140 -2.32 -1.70 -1.40
N ASP A 141 -1.29 -0.90 -1.76
CA ASP A 141 -0.52 -0.01 -0.87
C ASP A 141 0.02 -0.71 0.40
N GLY A 142 0.63 -1.88 0.19
CA GLY A 142 1.04 -2.76 1.28
C GLY A 142 2.51 -2.67 1.71
N PHE A 143 3.37 -1.90 1.02
CA PHE A 143 4.83 -1.89 1.27
C PHE A 143 5.18 -1.58 2.72
N GLN A 144 4.61 -0.52 3.28
CA GLN A 144 4.88 -0.05 4.63
C GLN A 144 4.18 -0.87 5.72
N ASN A 145 3.52 -1.98 5.38
CA ASN A 145 2.92 -2.87 6.36
C ASN A 145 3.88 -4.01 6.72
N PRO A 146 4.47 -4.02 7.94
CA PRO A 146 5.41 -5.05 8.34
C PRO A 146 4.76 -6.29 8.95
N SER A 147 3.43 -6.31 9.16
CA SER A 147 2.74 -7.34 9.95
C SER A 147 2.51 -8.66 9.22
N ILE A 148 2.64 -8.68 7.90
CA ILE A 148 2.41 -9.86 7.07
C ILE A 148 3.54 -10.03 6.04
N GLU A 149 3.98 -11.26 5.87
CA GLU A 149 5.00 -11.61 4.87
C GLU A 149 4.43 -11.53 3.46
N LYS A 150 5.21 -10.98 2.53
CA LYS A 150 4.85 -10.83 1.13
C LYS A 150 5.71 -11.78 0.31
N ASN A 151 5.10 -12.56 -0.57
CA ASN A 151 5.82 -13.50 -1.42
C ASN A 151 6.43 -12.81 -2.64
N PHE A 152 5.69 -11.84 -3.20
CA PHE A 152 6.14 -11.05 -4.34
C PHE A 152 5.79 -9.58 -4.13
N SER A 153 6.61 -8.68 -4.67
CA SER A 153 6.41 -7.24 -4.49
C SER A 153 6.64 -6.50 -5.80
N ILE A 154 5.67 -5.67 -6.20
CA ILE A 154 5.71 -4.80 -7.38
C ILE A 154 5.78 -3.35 -6.91
N VAL A 155 6.88 -2.68 -7.25
CA VAL A 155 7.06 -1.24 -6.98
C VAL A 155 6.52 -0.45 -8.15
N VAL A 156 5.55 0.41 -7.90
CA VAL A 156 5.00 1.34 -8.90
C VAL A 156 5.66 2.70 -8.73
N ILE A 157 6.24 3.23 -9.81
CA ILE A 157 6.92 4.51 -9.84
C ILE A 157 6.27 5.37 -10.91
N ASP A 158 5.94 6.62 -10.56
CA ASP A 158 5.49 7.62 -11.52
C ASP A 158 6.69 8.10 -12.34
N GLY A 159 6.61 7.97 -13.67
CA GLY A 159 7.71 8.28 -14.57
C GLY A 159 8.09 9.77 -14.62
N ASP A 160 7.13 10.67 -14.33
CA ASP A 160 7.39 12.13 -14.33
C ASP A 160 8.03 12.59 -13.02
N GLN A 161 7.65 11.98 -11.91
CA GLN A 161 8.10 12.37 -10.57
C GLN A 161 9.31 11.57 -10.10
N GLU A 162 9.48 10.35 -10.60
CA GLU A 162 10.54 9.41 -10.21
C GLU A 162 10.70 9.33 -8.67
N PHE A 163 11.92 9.50 -8.19
CA PHE A 163 12.27 9.48 -6.76
C PHE A 163 12.44 10.89 -6.17
N GLY A 164 12.12 11.94 -6.95
CA GLY A 164 12.36 13.32 -6.56
C GLY A 164 13.83 13.60 -6.17
N ASN A 165 14.06 14.28 -5.04
CA ASN A 165 15.41 14.55 -4.53
C ASN A 165 16.07 13.36 -3.82
N LYS A 166 15.49 12.16 -3.88
CA LYS A 166 15.97 10.89 -3.29
C LYS A 166 16.11 10.92 -1.76
N ARG A 167 15.51 11.87 -1.09
CA ARG A 167 15.52 11.97 0.39
C ARG A 167 14.23 11.42 0.98
N VAL A 168 14.34 10.93 2.20
CA VAL A 168 13.19 10.41 2.96
C VAL A 168 12.41 11.57 3.57
N ILE A 169 11.11 11.38 3.77
CA ILE A 169 10.23 12.35 4.43
C ILE A 169 10.77 12.75 5.81
N PRO A 170 10.66 14.05 6.23
CA PRO A 170 10.07 15.17 5.48
C PRO A 170 11.02 15.92 4.53
N SER A 171 12.31 15.56 4.45
CA SER A 171 13.30 16.21 3.60
C SER A 171 13.12 15.94 2.10
N GLY A 172 12.41 14.87 1.73
CA GLY A 172 12.10 14.45 0.38
C GLY A 172 10.88 13.53 0.32
N PRO A 173 10.55 12.98 -0.86
CA PRO A 173 9.31 12.25 -1.06
C PRO A 173 9.36 10.77 -0.65
N LEU A 174 10.54 10.21 -0.33
CA LEU A 174 10.65 8.78 -0.07
C LEU A 174 10.03 8.39 1.28
N ARG A 175 9.25 7.31 1.30
CA ARG A 175 8.65 6.70 2.51
C ARG A 175 9.62 5.79 3.23
N GLU A 176 10.66 5.33 2.53
CA GLU A 176 11.68 4.40 3.02
C GLU A 176 12.98 4.57 2.22
N SER A 177 14.10 4.08 2.72
CA SER A 177 15.44 4.24 2.15
C SER A 177 15.98 2.93 1.63
#